data_047b65541048a168b3da2a0177ea4d73
#
_entry.id   047b65541048a168b3da2a0177ea4d73
#
_cell.length_a   1.000
_cell.length_b   1.000
_cell.length_c   1.000
_cell.angle_alpha   90.00
_cell.angle_beta   90.00
_cell.angle_gamma   90.00
#
_symmetry.space_group_name_H-M   'P 1'
#
loop_
_entity.id
_entity.type
_entity.pdbx_description
1 polymer ?
#
loop_
_entity_poly.entity_id
_entity_poly.type
_entity_poly.pdbx_seq_one_letter_code
_entity_poly.pdbx_strand_id
1 'polypeptide(L)'
;MEIPDVPETGNTPLENARQKAHAYYEAFRMPVFSCDSGLYFEDVPEAVQPGVHVRTVNGVYLTDEQMLEHYIGLVKRYGRLTAKYRNAICYVQDEEHVYEAMEPDMESEKFWLTDVPHSSIRREGFPLDSISLDPGTGKYFYDLPETAVDQVAVEEGFLIFFRRILQYR
;
A
#
# COMPACT_ATOMS: atom_id res chain seq x y z
N MET A 1 -23.07 -8.91 -9.12
CA MET A 1 -21.88 -9.74 -9.39
C MET A 1 -21.02 -9.66 -8.14
N GLU A 2 -20.80 -10.77 -7.47
CA GLU A 2 -20.07 -10.82 -6.21
C GLU A 2 -18.57 -11.01 -6.51
N ILE A 3 -17.73 -10.18 -5.91
CA ILE A 3 -16.28 -10.27 -6.08
C ILE A 3 -15.79 -11.46 -5.24
N PRO A 4 -15.08 -12.45 -5.82
CA PRO A 4 -14.57 -13.57 -5.06
C PRO A 4 -13.57 -13.12 -3.99
N ASP A 5 -13.64 -13.74 -2.82
CA ASP A 5 -12.62 -13.59 -1.79
C ASP A 5 -11.36 -14.38 -2.23
N VAL A 6 -10.26 -13.68 -2.40
CA VAL A 6 -9.00 -14.26 -2.89
C VAL A 6 -7.97 -14.20 -1.78
N PRO A 7 -7.48 -15.33 -1.29
CA PRO A 7 -6.40 -15.35 -0.31
C PRO A 7 -5.14 -14.69 -0.88
N GLU A 8 -4.64 -13.68 -0.20
CA GLU A 8 -3.38 -13.01 -0.55
C GLU A 8 -2.21 -13.75 0.10
N THR A 9 -1.55 -14.62 -0.67
CA THR A 9 -0.46 -15.47 -0.19
C THR A 9 0.91 -15.05 -0.71
N GLY A 10 0.97 -13.98 -1.50
CA GLY A 10 2.20 -13.43 -2.05
C GLY A 10 3.03 -12.69 -1.00
N ASN A 11 4.32 -12.56 -1.26
CA ASN A 11 5.27 -11.82 -0.43
C ASN A 11 5.51 -10.40 -0.94
N THR A 12 5.00 -10.08 -2.11
CA THR A 12 5.11 -8.75 -2.73
C THR A 12 3.74 -8.25 -3.20
N PRO A 13 3.56 -6.92 -3.32
CA PRO A 13 2.34 -6.36 -3.90
C PRO A 13 2.03 -6.90 -5.29
N LEU A 14 3.06 -7.12 -6.12
CA LEU A 14 2.86 -7.64 -7.47
C LEU A 14 2.32 -9.07 -7.48
N GLU A 15 2.82 -9.93 -6.60
CA GLU A 15 2.32 -11.30 -6.46
C GLU A 15 0.85 -11.32 -6.05
N ASN A 16 0.45 -10.50 -5.08
CA ASN A 16 -0.94 -10.42 -4.64
C ASN A 16 -1.84 -9.79 -5.71
N ALA A 17 -1.40 -8.71 -6.37
CA ALA A 17 -2.15 -8.12 -7.48
C ALA A 17 -2.40 -9.14 -8.60
N ARG A 18 -1.39 -9.94 -8.93
CA ARG A 18 -1.49 -11.04 -9.93
C ARG A 18 -2.49 -12.09 -9.50
N GLN A 19 -2.40 -12.59 -8.27
CA GLN A 19 -3.32 -13.62 -7.75
C GLN A 19 -4.77 -13.13 -7.83
N LYS A 20 -5.05 -11.91 -7.38
CA LYS A 20 -6.39 -11.32 -7.42
C LYS A 20 -6.90 -11.12 -8.84
N ALA A 21 -6.08 -10.55 -9.73
CA ALA A 21 -6.49 -10.28 -11.11
C ALA A 21 -6.84 -11.57 -11.87
N HIS A 22 -6.03 -12.62 -11.72
CA HIS A 22 -6.33 -13.92 -12.35
C HIS A 22 -7.60 -14.55 -11.80
N ALA A 23 -7.80 -14.55 -10.47
CA ALA A 23 -9.03 -15.08 -9.86
C ALA A 23 -10.27 -14.32 -10.31
N TYR A 24 -10.19 -12.98 -10.44
CA TYR A 24 -11.28 -12.17 -10.95
C TYR A 24 -11.56 -12.45 -12.43
N TYR A 25 -10.51 -12.61 -13.26
CA TYR A 25 -10.69 -12.96 -14.66
C TYR A 25 -11.36 -14.35 -14.83
N GLU A 26 -10.94 -15.33 -14.05
CA GLU A 26 -11.58 -16.66 -14.04
C GLU A 26 -13.05 -16.61 -13.67
N ALA A 27 -13.40 -15.78 -12.67
CA ALA A 27 -14.77 -15.64 -12.20
C ALA A 27 -15.67 -14.88 -13.19
N PHE A 28 -15.15 -13.82 -13.81
CA PHE A 28 -15.95 -12.89 -14.59
C PHE A 28 -15.84 -13.06 -16.10
N ARG A 29 -14.77 -13.70 -16.57
CA ARG A 29 -14.48 -13.90 -18.00
C ARG A 29 -14.54 -12.62 -18.83
N MET A 30 -14.04 -11.53 -18.27
CA MET A 30 -13.95 -10.22 -18.90
C MET A 30 -12.65 -9.53 -18.46
N PRO A 31 -12.16 -8.51 -19.20
CA PRO A 31 -10.97 -7.78 -18.78
C PRO A 31 -11.12 -7.23 -17.36
N VAL A 32 -10.13 -7.50 -16.53
CA VAL A 32 -10.10 -7.07 -15.12
C VAL A 32 -8.71 -6.61 -14.74
N PHE A 33 -8.62 -5.78 -13.72
CA PHE A 33 -7.36 -5.48 -13.05
C PHE A 33 -7.50 -5.59 -11.55
N SER A 34 -6.37 -5.77 -10.89
CA SER A 34 -6.26 -5.67 -9.44
C SER A 34 -4.99 -4.95 -9.06
N CYS A 35 -5.06 -4.22 -7.95
CA CYS A 35 -3.92 -3.56 -7.33
C CYS A 35 -3.65 -4.16 -5.95
N ASP A 36 -2.41 -4.04 -5.51
CA ASP A 36 -2.00 -4.33 -4.15
C ASP A 36 -0.92 -3.36 -3.70
N SER A 37 -0.74 -3.22 -2.38
CA SER A 37 0.20 -2.28 -1.78
C SER A 37 0.99 -2.93 -0.66
N GLY A 38 2.21 -2.47 -0.47
CA GLY A 38 3.03 -2.82 0.69
C GLY A 38 3.66 -1.58 1.30
N LEU A 39 3.91 -1.63 2.61
CA LEU A 39 4.57 -0.59 3.38
C LEU A 39 6.05 -0.92 3.52
N TYR A 40 6.91 0.04 3.22
CA TYR A 40 8.37 -0.14 3.27
C TYR A 40 9.02 1.02 3.99
N PHE A 41 10.05 0.71 4.78
CA PHE A 41 10.85 1.68 5.53
C PHE A 41 12.23 1.83 4.93
N GLU A 42 12.79 3.03 5.00
CA GLU A 42 14.19 3.29 4.70
C GLU A 42 15.07 2.96 5.93
N ASP A 43 16.30 2.57 5.68
CA ASP A 43 17.37 2.41 6.69
C ASP A 43 17.04 1.46 7.85
N VAL A 44 16.19 0.47 7.62
CA VAL A 44 15.95 -0.60 8.60
C VAL A 44 16.26 -1.98 8.01
N PRO A 45 16.57 -2.98 8.85
CA PRO A 45 16.83 -4.34 8.39
C PRO A 45 15.63 -4.95 7.65
N GLU A 46 15.90 -5.77 6.63
CA GLU A 46 14.88 -6.49 5.86
C GLU A 46 13.92 -7.28 6.76
N ALA A 47 14.41 -7.87 7.83
CA ALA A 47 13.61 -8.67 8.77
C ALA A 47 12.52 -7.89 9.51
N VAL A 48 12.53 -6.55 9.46
CA VAL A 48 11.52 -5.69 10.09
C VAL A 48 10.67 -4.94 9.08
N GLN A 49 10.89 -5.19 7.78
CA GLN A 49 10.06 -4.59 6.73
C GLN A 49 8.64 -5.17 6.77
N PRO A 50 7.59 -4.34 6.83
CA PRO A 50 6.22 -4.82 6.80
C PRO A 50 5.84 -5.49 5.48
N GLY A 51 6.27 -4.91 4.35
CA GLY A 51 5.86 -5.35 3.02
C GLY A 51 4.35 -5.38 2.88
N VAL A 52 3.82 -6.50 2.41
CA VAL A 52 2.36 -6.72 2.28
C VAL A 52 1.70 -7.12 3.62
N HIS A 53 2.49 -7.44 4.64
CA HIS A 53 2.00 -7.92 5.94
C HIS A 53 1.90 -6.79 6.97
N VAL A 54 1.34 -5.63 6.59
CA VAL A 54 1.28 -4.44 7.44
C VAL A 54 0.52 -4.70 8.74
N ARG A 55 -0.52 -5.53 8.69
CA ARG A 55 -1.37 -5.89 9.85
C ARG A 55 -1.10 -7.28 10.41
N THR A 56 -0.23 -8.06 9.77
CA THR A 56 0.08 -9.42 10.23
C THR A 56 1.55 -9.50 10.62
N VAL A 57 1.82 -9.67 11.90
CA VAL A 57 3.18 -9.75 12.46
C VAL A 57 3.38 -11.12 13.09
N ASN A 58 4.42 -11.84 12.67
CA ASN A 58 4.70 -13.20 13.12
C ASN A 58 3.49 -14.16 13.04
N GLY A 59 2.69 -14.03 11.98
CA GLY A 59 1.49 -14.84 11.76
C GLY A 59 0.26 -14.44 12.59
N VAL A 60 0.33 -13.34 13.35
CA VAL A 60 -0.78 -12.82 14.15
C VAL A 60 -1.37 -11.58 13.48
N TYR A 61 -2.68 -11.60 13.21
CA TYR A 61 -3.42 -10.44 12.73
C TYR A 61 -3.69 -9.48 13.89
N LEU A 62 -3.19 -8.25 13.76
CA LEU A 62 -3.22 -7.25 14.83
C LEU A 62 -4.51 -6.42 14.83
N THR A 63 -5.02 -6.09 16.02
CA THR A 63 -6.02 -5.02 16.20
C THR A 63 -5.40 -3.65 15.90
N ASP A 64 -6.21 -2.61 15.81
CA ASP A 64 -5.72 -1.24 15.58
C ASP A 64 -4.75 -0.79 16.69
N GLU A 65 -5.07 -1.10 17.96
CA GLU A 65 -4.21 -0.79 19.11
C GLU A 65 -2.89 -1.57 19.06
N GLN A 66 -2.96 -2.87 18.77
CA GLN A 66 -1.75 -3.71 18.67
C GLN A 66 -0.86 -3.28 17.53
N MET A 67 -1.47 -2.89 16.40
CA MET A 67 -0.77 -2.37 15.24
C MET A 67 -0.07 -1.05 15.58
N LEU A 68 -0.76 -0.13 16.23
CA LEU A 68 -0.21 1.15 16.66
C LEU A 68 0.96 0.93 17.64
N GLU A 69 0.79 0.06 18.65
CA GLU A 69 1.83 -0.29 19.62
C GLU A 69 3.07 -0.90 18.94
N HIS A 70 2.87 -1.81 17.98
CA HIS A 70 3.96 -2.43 17.22
C HIS A 70 4.79 -1.38 16.46
N TYR A 71 4.15 -0.51 15.68
CA TYR A 71 4.87 0.49 14.88
C TYR A 71 5.50 1.60 15.73
N ILE A 72 4.87 2.03 16.81
CA ILE A 72 5.49 2.91 17.81
C ILE A 72 6.73 2.25 18.40
N GLY A 73 6.68 0.95 18.68
CA GLY A 73 7.83 0.17 19.16
C GLY A 73 8.99 0.18 18.16
N LEU A 74 8.71 0.07 16.86
CA LEU A 74 9.74 0.18 15.82
C LEU A 74 10.34 1.59 15.76
N VAL A 75 9.51 2.63 15.85
CA VAL A 75 9.99 4.03 15.88
C VAL A 75 10.88 4.27 17.09
N LYS A 76 10.51 3.76 18.27
CA LYS A 76 11.35 3.87 19.48
C LYS A 76 12.68 3.15 19.35
N ARG A 77 12.72 2.04 18.61
CA ARG A 77 13.93 1.24 18.42
C ARG A 77 14.88 1.83 17.37
N TYR A 78 14.34 2.31 16.25
CA TYR A 78 15.13 2.74 15.09
C TYR A 78 15.15 4.26 14.88
N GLY A 79 14.43 5.01 15.72
CA GLY A 79 14.21 6.44 15.50
C GLY A 79 13.02 6.67 14.55
N ARG A 80 12.75 7.92 14.20
CA ARG A 80 11.70 8.29 13.27
C ARG A 80 11.92 7.56 11.94
N LEU A 81 10.92 6.76 11.53
CA LEU A 81 10.99 5.98 10.29
C LEU A 81 10.54 6.80 9.09
N THR A 82 11.30 6.73 8.01
CA THR A 82 10.84 7.20 6.70
C THR A 82 10.19 6.04 5.98
N ALA A 83 8.93 6.21 5.61
CA ALA A 83 8.07 5.20 5.05
C ALA A 83 7.54 5.61 3.67
N LYS A 84 7.21 4.62 2.85
CA LYS A 84 6.43 4.78 1.62
C LYS A 84 5.61 3.53 1.34
N TYR A 85 4.51 3.71 0.62
CA TYR A 85 3.79 2.60 0.01
C TYR A 85 4.32 2.33 -1.39
N ARG A 86 4.56 1.05 -1.70
CA ARG A 86 4.86 0.59 -3.04
C ARG A 86 3.62 -0.13 -3.56
N ASN A 87 3.12 0.33 -4.70
CA ASN A 87 1.89 -0.18 -5.29
C ASN A 87 2.21 -0.99 -6.55
N ALA A 88 1.41 -2.01 -6.78
CA ALA A 88 1.50 -2.84 -7.97
C ALA A 88 0.13 -2.99 -8.61
N ILE A 89 0.13 -3.26 -9.91
CA ILE A 89 -1.06 -3.55 -10.69
C ILE A 89 -0.83 -4.77 -11.57
N CYS A 90 -1.87 -5.60 -11.70
CA CYS A 90 -1.95 -6.63 -12.71
C CYS A 90 -3.27 -6.46 -13.48
N TYR A 91 -3.19 -6.36 -14.80
CA TYR A 91 -4.31 -6.28 -15.71
C TYR A 91 -4.36 -7.53 -16.59
N VAL A 92 -5.43 -8.30 -16.49
CA VAL A 92 -5.71 -9.47 -17.34
C VAL A 92 -6.76 -9.06 -18.36
N GLN A 93 -6.33 -8.91 -19.62
CA GLN A 93 -7.21 -8.58 -20.72
C GLN A 93 -7.93 -9.83 -21.25
N ASP A 94 -7.18 -10.91 -21.42
CA ASP A 94 -7.61 -12.24 -21.85
C ASP A 94 -6.55 -13.28 -21.42
N GLU A 95 -6.71 -14.54 -21.84
CA GLU A 95 -5.83 -15.65 -21.47
C GLU A 95 -4.38 -15.49 -21.98
N GLU A 96 -4.18 -14.72 -23.06
CA GLU A 96 -2.86 -14.52 -23.69
C GLU A 96 -2.24 -13.17 -23.36
N HIS A 97 -3.04 -12.19 -22.91
CA HIS A 97 -2.62 -10.81 -22.70
C HIS A 97 -2.76 -10.40 -21.23
N VAL A 98 -1.64 -10.50 -20.51
CA VAL A 98 -1.51 -10.08 -19.12
C VAL A 98 -0.43 -9.01 -19.01
N TYR A 99 -0.72 -7.92 -18.33
CA TYR A 99 0.17 -6.78 -18.16
C TYR A 99 0.32 -6.48 -16.68
N GLU A 100 1.55 -6.24 -16.25
CA GLU A 100 1.89 -6.03 -14.85
C GLU A 100 2.85 -4.86 -14.70
N ALA A 101 2.77 -4.16 -13.57
CA ALA A 101 3.75 -3.15 -13.21
C ALA A 101 3.83 -2.96 -11.68
N MET A 102 5.03 -2.65 -11.22
CA MET A 102 5.36 -2.18 -9.88
C MET A 102 6.53 -1.21 -9.99
N GLU A 103 6.24 -0.03 -10.52
CA GLU A 103 7.25 0.96 -10.92
C GLU A 103 7.35 2.09 -9.89
N PRO A 104 8.46 2.85 -9.86
CA PRO A 104 8.65 3.97 -8.93
C PRO A 104 7.59 5.06 -9.03
N ASP A 105 7.00 5.28 -10.21
CA ASP A 105 5.91 6.24 -10.43
C ASP A 105 4.55 5.79 -9.85
N MET A 106 4.48 4.56 -9.36
CA MET A 106 3.33 4.00 -8.62
C MET A 106 3.55 4.02 -7.09
N GLU A 107 4.70 4.46 -6.61
CA GLU A 107 4.96 4.57 -5.18
C GLU A 107 4.30 5.84 -4.61
N SER A 108 3.90 5.79 -3.33
CA SER A 108 3.43 6.99 -2.64
C SER A 108 4.59 7.96 -2.40
N GLU A 109 4.24 9.21 -2.12
CA GLU A 109 5.19 10.13 -1.49
C GLU A 109 5.70 9.53 -0.17
N LYS A 110 6.94 9.90 0.19
CA LYS A 110 7.51 9.51 1.47
C LYS A 110 6.81 10.23 2.61
N PHE A 111 6.63 9.53 3.72
CA PHE A 111 6.11 10.09 4.96
C PHE A 111 6.91 9.59 6.15
N TRP A 112 6.74 10.24 7.29
CA TRP A 112 7.39 9.83 8.52
C TRP A 112 6.42 9.15 9.47
N LEU A 113 6.89 8.12 10.19
CA LEU A 113 6.21 7.60 11.36
C LEU A 113 6.90 8.13 12.62
N THR A 114 6.08 8.60 13.56
CA THR A 114 6.49 9.07 14.88
C THR A 114 6.02 8.12 15.98
N ASP A 115 6.63 8.21 17.16
CA ASP A 115 6.24 7.44 18.35
C ASP A 115 5.16 8.14 19.20
N VAL A 116 4.75 9.35 18.81
CA VAL A 116 3.71 10.11 19.50
C VAL A 116 2.47 10.15 18.58
N PRO A 117 1.37 9.47 18.94
CA PRO A 117 0.16 9.52 18.15
C PRO A 117 -0.51 10.91 18.21
N HIS A 118 -1.24 11.27 17.16
CA HIS A 118 -2.08 12.46 17.13
C HIS A 118 -3.00 12.51 18.37
N SER A 119 -3.14 13.69 18.99
CA SER A 119 -3.74 13.84 20.31
C SER A 119 -5.22 13.47 20.41
N SER A 120 -5.98 13.63 19.34
CA SER A 120 -7.45 13.55 19.38
C SER A 120 -8.09 12.69 18.29
N ILE A 121 -7.44 12.50 17.12
CA ILE A 121 -8.04 11.81 15.99
C ILE A 121 -7.52 10.39 15.89
N ARG A 122 -8.46 9.44 15.77
CA ARG A 122 -8.23 8.04 15.43
C ARG A 122 -9.25 7.64 14.36
N ARG A 123 -8.78 6.97 13.33
CA ARG A 123 -9.64 6.43 12.27
C ARG A 123 -9.61 4.92 12.36
N GLU A 124 -10.76 4.32 12.62
CA GLU A 124 -10.92 2.87 12.69
C GLU A 124 -10.47 2.22 11.38
N GLY A 125 -9.68 1.16 11.49
CA GLY A 125 -9.08 0.45 10.36
C GLY A 125 -7.80 1.09 9.79
N PHE A 126 -7.47 2.33 10.20
CA PHE A 126 -6.30 3.08 9.70
C PHE A 126 -5.42 3.63 10.84
N PRO A 127 -4.92 2.77 11.74
CA PRO A 127 -4.22 3.25 12.94
C PRO A 127 -2.94 4.02 12.62
N LEU A 128 -2.23 3.69 11.54
CA LEU A 128 -0.96 4.34 11.17
C LEU A 128 -1.12 5.80 10.77
N ASP A 129 -2.29 6.22 10.28
CA ASP A 129 -2.54 7.63 9.95
C ASP A 129 -2.35 8.53 11.16
N SER A 130 -2.62 8.01 12.37
CA SER A 130 -2.47 8.75 13.63
C SER A 130 -1.02 9.00 14.05
N ILE A 131 -0.07 8.29 13.45
CA ILE A 131 1.38 8.46 13.68
C ILE A 131 2.13 8.89 12.43
N SER A 132 1.42 9.22 11.34
CA SER A 132 2.01 9.64 10.08
C SER A 132 2.15 11.15 10.02
N LEU A 133 3.35 11.60 9.62
CA LEU A 133 3.71 13.01 9.44
C LEU A 133 4.11 13.29 8.01
N ASP A 134 3.72 14.44 7.51
CA ASP A 134 4.24 14.99 6.25
C ASP A 134 5.66 15.54 6.44
N PRO A 135 6.67 15.08 5.69
CA PRO A 135 8.05 15.54 5.82
C PRO A 135 8.23 17.01 5.46
N GLY A 136 7.42 17.55 4.55
CA GLY A 136 7.51 18.94 4.10
C GLY A 136 7.09 19.95 5.16
N THR A 137 6.10 19.60 5.97
CA THR A 137 5.52 20.51 6.99
C THR A 137 5.77 20.04 8.42
N GLY A 138 6.10 18.77 8.64
CA GLY A 138 6.19 18.15 9.95
C GLY A 138 4.84 17.96 10.66
N LYS A 139 3.73 18.16 9.96
CA LYS A 139 2.37 18.02 10.51
C LYS A 139 1.86 16.59 10.38
N TYR A 140 0.96 16.21 11.29
CA TYR A 140 0.21 14.97 11.12
C TYR A 140 -0.65 14.99 9.86
N PHE A 141 -0.87 13.86 9.24
CA PHE A 141 -1.77 13.75 8.09
C PHE A 141 -3.16 14.28 8.39
N TYR A 142 -3.66 14.10 9.61
CA TYR A 142 -4.95 14.62 10.04
C TYR A 142 -5.03 16.17 10.11
N ASP A 143 -3.89 16.85 10.20
CA ASP A 143 -3.80 18.31 10.24
C ASP A 143 -3.56 18.94 8.86
N LEU A 144 -3.45 18.11 7.82
CA LEU A 144 -3.29 18.58 6.45
C LEU A 144 -4.65 18.79 5.78
N PRO A 145 -4.77 19.78 4.85
CA PRO A 145 -5.93 19.87 3.97
C PRO A 145 -6.11 18.58 3.16
N GLU A 146 -7.34 18.15 2.91
CA GLU A 146 -7.63 16.94 2.12
C GLU A 146 -6.97 16.95 0.73
N THR A 147 -6.75 18.14 0.16
CA THR A 147 -6.06 18.36 -1.12
C THR A 147 -4.55 18.16 -1.07
N ALA A 148 -3.96 18.07 0.11
CA ALA A 148 -2.51 17.93 0.28
C ALA A 148 -2.07 16.47 0.52
N VAL A 149 -3.02 15.56 0.77
CA VAL A 149 -2.75 14.12 0.80
C VAL A 149 -2.70 13.64 -0.64
N ASP A 150 -1.51 13.59 -1.19
CA ASP A 150 -1.30 13.39 -2.61
C ASP A 150 -1.63 11.96 -3.07
N GLN A 151 -2.87 11.74 -3.48
CA GLN A 151 -3.28 10.59 -4.27
C GLN A 151 -2.81 10.71 -5.74
N VAL A 152 -2.43 11.91 -6.14
CA VAL A 152 -2.14 12.27 -7.55
C VAL A 152 -0.96 11.48 -8.10
N ALA A 153 0.11 11.28 -7.34
CA ALA A 153 1.29 10.55 -7.81
C ALA A 153 0.97 9.07 -8.12
N VAL A 154 0.16 8.43 -7.29
CA VAL A 154 -0.27 7.03 -7.49
C VAL A 154 -1.20 6.90 -8.69
N GLU A 155 -2.14 7.82 -8.83
CA GLU A 155 -3.07 7.86 -9.96
C GLU A 155 -2.34 8.08 -11.28
N GLU A 156 -1.33 8.95 -11.31
CA GLU A 156 -0.54 9.20 -12.51
C GLU A 156 0.23 7.96 -12.98
N GLY A 157 0.85 7.21 -12.09
CA GLY A 157 1.53 5.96 -12.41
C GLY A 157 0.59 4.92 -13.03
N PHE A 158 -0.61 4.76 -12.49
CA PHE A 158 -1.62 3.87 -13.07
C PHE A 158 -2.14 4.37 -14.43
N LEU A 159 -2.31 5.67 -14.61
CA LEU A 159 -2.69 6.24 -15.90
C LEU A 159 -1.60 6.01 -16.95
N ILE A 160 -0.32 6.16 -16.61
CA ILE A 160 0.80 5.87 -17.51
C ILE A 160 0.80 4.40 -17.89
N PHE A 161 0.59 3.49 -16.94
CA PHE A 161 0.49 2.06 -17.21
C PHE A 161 -0.59 1.75 -18.24
N PHE A 162 -1.83 2.20 -18.03
CA PHE A 162 -2.92 1.95 -18.95
C PHE A 162 -2.73 2.63 -20.32
N ARG A 163 -2.16 3.84 -20.37
CA ARG A 163 -1.83 4.51 -21.64
C ARG A 163 -0.85 3.70 -22.47
N ARG A 164 0.18 3.12 -21.88
CA ARG A 164 1.13 2.23 -22.57
C ARG A 164 0.42 1.05 -23.20
N ILE A 165 -0.46 0.37 -22.47
CA ILE A 165 -1.18 -0.83 -22.94
C ILE A 165 -2.16 -0.48 -24.06
N LEU A 166 -2.88 0.64 -23.93
CA LEU A 166 -3.94 1.02 -24.88
C LEU A 166 -3.40 1.71 -26.15
N GLN A 167 -2.18 2.23 -26.15
CA GLN A 167 -1.56 2.85 -27.33
C GLN A 167 -0.98 1.84 -28.33
N TYR A 168 -0.82 0.60 -27.96
CA TYR A 168 -0.37 -0.49 -28.84
C TYR A 168 -1.52 -1.23 -29.55
N ARG A 169 -2.68 -0.61 -29.65
CA ARG A 169 -3.85 -1.14 -30.39
C ARG A 169 -4.02 -0.44 -31.72
#